data_6f2a206ee63d40727a1dabf3a931ec54
#
_entry.id   6f2a206ee63d40727a1dabf3a931ec54
#
_cell.length_a   1.000
_cell.length_b   1.000
_cell.length_c   1.000
_cell.angle_alpha   90.00
_cell.angle_beta   90.00
_cell.angle_gamma   90.00
#
_symmetry.space_group_name_H-M   'P 1'
#
loop_
_entity.id
_entity.type
_entity.pdbx_description
1 polymer ?
#
loop_
_entity_poly.entity_id
_entity_poly.type
_entity_poly.pdbx_seq_one_letter_code
_entity_poly.pdbx_strand_id
1 'polypeptide(L)'
;RCLECHVTYAGISSAPGVEPEEYHHDQIIFGVDCEKCHGPAADHVAFHTENTRDTMAKYIINSSSLSRQQNLDMCVLCHGGNIQKTKPSFTYTPGRSLADYFKIDTLSMVAVQNENIDVHGNQYGLLRSSKCFKQSTTMTCNTCHNPHEKERGKTAIFSQRCMSCHTPGHDNFCKLKLSLTQLSKNCIDCHMPARKSMAVAVSLPGEEVPRAAFVRSHFISIYPDETKKMIENINK
;
A
#
# COMPACT_ATOMS: atom_id res chain seq x y z
N ARG A 1 -3.00 -8.24 16.19
CA ARG A 1 -3.03 -7.36 15.00
C ARG A 1 -2.93 -8.10 13.66
N CYS A 2 -2.33 -9.28 13.61
CA CYS A 2 -2.15 -10.01 12.33
C CYS A 2 -3.46 -10.14 11.55
N LEU A 3 -4.54 -10.54 12.22
CA LEU A 3 -5.86 -10.71 11.59
C LEU A 3 -6.40 -9.41 11.00
N GLU A 4 -6.18 -8.25 11.62
CA GLU A 4 -6.65 -6.96 11.09
C GLU A 4 -6.15 -6.63 9.68
N CYS A 5 -4.98 -7.15 9.30
CA CYS A 5 -4.43 -6.96 7.96
C CYS A 5 -4.71 -8.14 7.02
N HIS A 6 -4.99 -9.34 7.56
CA HIS A 6 -5.08 -10.57 6.78
C HIS A 6 -6.50 -11.10 6.59
N VAL A 7 -7.49 -10.55 7.32
CA VAL A 7 -8.91 -10.92 7.17
C VAL A 7 -9.77 -9.66 7.08
N THR A 8 -10.94 -9.78 6.50
CA THR A 8 -11.90 -8.68 6.41
C THR A 8 -12.46 -8.33 7.76
N TYR A 9 -12.88 -9.34 8.52
CA TYR A 9 -13.46 -9.18 9.85
C TYR A 9 -13.15 -10.40 10.72
N ALA A 10 -13.06 -10.19 12.04
CA ALA A 10 -13.12 -11.24 13.04
C ALA A 10 -13.83 -10.73 14.30
N GLY A 11 -14.81 -11.47 14.77
CA GLY A 11 -15.55 -11.17 16.00
C GLY A 11 -14.65 -11.39 17.23
N ILE A 12 -14.56 -10.39 18.13
CA ILE A 12 -13.76 -10.48 19.36
C ILE A 12 -14.57 -11.25 20.40
N SER A 13 -13.94 -12.28 21.00
CA SER A 13 -14.52 -13.11 22.06
C SER A 13 -14.06 -12.72 23.47
N SER A 14 -12.89 -12.09 23.59
CA SER A 14 -12.38 -11.61 24.88
C SER A 14 -13.16 -10.40 25.39
N ALA A 15 -13.16 -10.21 26.71
CA ALA A 15 -13.77 -9.03 27.31
C ALA A 15 -13.05 -7.74 26.87
N PRO A 16 -13.74 -6.58 26.83
CA PRO A 16 -13.12 -5.31 26.46
C PRO A 16 -11.90 -4.98 27.32
N GLY A 17 -10.80 -4.62 26.69
CA GLY A 17 -9.54 -4.25 27.36
C GLY A 17 -8.63 -5.43 27.75
N VAL A 18 -9.03 -6.66 27.45
CA VAL A 18 -8.17 -7.84 27.63
C VAL A 18 -7.23 -7.97 26.45
N GLU A 19 -5.93 -8.10 26.73
CA GLU A 19 -4.87 -8.30 25.74
C GLU A 19 -4.03 -9.55 26.08
N PRO A 20 -3.72 -10.40 25.09
CA PRO A 20 -4.12 -10.29 23.68
C PRO A 20 -5.62 -10.55 23.47
N GLU A 21 -6.20 -9.88 22.48
CA GLU A 21 -7.56 -10.17 22.06
C GLU A 21 -7.70 -11.59 21.53
N GLU A 22 -8.82 -12.24 21.89
CA GLU A 22 -9.24 -13.53 21.37
C GLU A 22 -10.40 -13.35 20.39
N TYR A 23 -10.56 -14.27 19.45
CA TYR A 23 -11.54 -14.17 18.38
C TYR A 23 -12.42 -15.41 18.28
N HIS A 24 -13.68 -15.22 17.95
CA HIS A 24 -14.59 -16.30 17.61
C HIS A 24 -14.17 -16.98 16.31
N HIS A 25 -13.92 -18.29 16.34
CA HIS A 25 -13.49 -19.05 15.17
C HIS A 25 -14.54 -19.12 14.04
N ASP A 26 -15.82 -19.02 14.40
CA ASP A 26 -16.97 -19.06 13.51
C ASP A 26 -17.42 -17.69 13.01
N GLN A 27 -16.76 -16.61 13.44
CA GLN A 27 -17.06 -15.23 13.05
C GLN A 27 -15.88 -14.58 12.34
N ILE A 28 -15.23 -15.29 11.42
CA ILE A 28 -14.10 -14.77 10.64
C ILE A 28 -14.49 -14.73 9.17
N ILE A 29 -14.38 -13.55 8.57
CA ILE A 29 -14.46 -13.35 7.12
C ILE A 29 -13.03 -13.38 6.58
N PHE A 30 -12.62 -14.52 6.05
CA PHE A 30 -11.26 -14.75 5.58
C PHE A 30 -10.93 -13.95 4.32
N GLY A 31 -9.67 -13.54 4.22
CA GLY A 31 -9.16 -12.75 3.11
C GLY A 31 -9.51 -11.27 3.25
N VAL A 32 -9.02 -10.47 2.30
CA VAL A 32 -9.33 -9.05 2.18
C VAL A 32 -10.31 -8.90 1.03
N ASP A 33 -11.59 -8.72 1.33
CA ASP A 33 -12.65 -8.55 0.36
C ASP A 33 -13.09 -7.08 0.20
N CYS A 34 -14.18 -6.86 -0.53
CA CYS A 34 -14.71 -5.52 -0.83
C CYS A 34 -15.02 -4.71 0.44
N GLU A 35 -15.58 -5.36 1.46
CA GLU A 35 -16.04 -4.71 2.68
C GLU A 35 -14.89 -4.16 3.52
N LYS A 36 -13.68 -4.72 3.37
CA LYS A 36 -12.49 -4.21 4.08
C LYS A 36 -12.19 -2.74 3.74
N CYS A 37 -12.44 -2.35 2.50
CA CYS A 37 -12.19 -1.01 1.98
C CYS A 37 -13.47 -0.18 1.81
N HIS A 38 -14.58 -0.83 1.52
CA HIS A 38 -15.84 -0.16 1.21
C HIS A 38 -16.86 -0.17 2.36
N GLY A 39 -16.54 -0.83 3.47
CA GLY A 39 -17.44 -1.01 4.61
C GLY A 39 -18.52 -2.07 4.34
N PRO A 40 -19.44 -2.29 5.31
CA PRO A 40 -20.49 -3.29 5.20
C PRO A 40 -21.32 -3.10 3.94
N ALA A 41 -21.55 -4.18 3.17
CA ALA A 41 -22.15 -4.12 1.85
C ALA A 41 -23.55 -4.73 1.74
N ALA A 42 -24.14 -5.20 2.83
CA ALA A 42 -25.44 -5.85 2.80
C ALA A 42 -26.55 -4.97 2.18
N ASP A 43 -26.67 -3.71 2.60
CA ASP A 43 -27.66 -2.77 2.06
C ASP A 43 -27.35 -2.38 0.61
N HIS A 44 -26.06 -2.30 0.26
CA HIS A 44 -25.63 -2.07 -1.13
C HIS A 44 -26.09 -3.20 -2.05
N VAL A 45 -25.86 -4.46 -1.65
CA VAL A 45 -26.25 -5.64 -2.42
C VAL A 45 -27.77 -5.73 -2.52
N ALA A 46 -28.51 -5.53 -1.41
CA ALA A 46 -29.97 -5.56 -1.41
C ALA A 46 -30.54 -4.49 -2.36
N PHE A 47 -30.06 -3.24 -2.25
CA PHE A 47 -30.50 -2.16 -3.12
C PHE A 47 -30.28 -2.46 -4.61
N HIS A 48 -29.09 -2.89 -5.01
CA HIS A 48 -28.77 -3.15 -6.42
C HIS A 48 -29.38 -4.44 -6.96
N THR A 49 -29.76 -5.36 -6.09
CA THR A 49 -30.56 -6.55 -6.50
C THR A 49 -31.97 -6.13 -6.93
N GLU A 50 -32.57 -5.17 -6.24
CA GLU A 50 -33.89 -4.65 -6.56
C GLU A 50 -33.84 -3.57 -7.67
N ASN A 51 -32.77 -2.79 -7.74
CA ASN A 51 -32.60 -1.64 -8.62
C ASN A 51 -31.47 -1.86 -9.62
N THR A 52 -31.58 -2.89 -10.45
CA THR A 52 -30.52 -3.37 -11.36
C THR A 52 -30.08 -2.35 -12.42
N ARG A 53 -30.85 -1.29 -12.67
CA ARG A 53 -30.49 -0.20 -13.60
C ARG A 53 -29.80 0.97 -12.94
N ASP A 54 -29.80 1.06 -11.62
CA ASP A 54 -29.08 2.12 -10.91
C ASP A 54 -27.59 1.78 -10.88
N THR A 55 -26.76 2.67 -11.41
CA THR A 55 -25.30 2.52 -11.48
C THR A 55 -24.56 3.34 -10.41
N MET A 56 -25.30 4.07 -9.57
CA MET A 56 -24.70 4.86 -8.51
C MET A 56 -24.37 4.00 -7.31
N ALA A 57 -23.14 4.07 -6.81
CA ALA A 57 -22.71 3.34 -5.62
C ALA A 57 -23.46 3.86 -4.37
N LYS A 58 -24.59 3.23 -4.02
CA LYS A 58 -25.40 3.56 -2.84
C LYS A 58 -25.14 2.57 -1.71
N TYR A 59 -25.27 3.05 -0.47
CA TYR A 59 -25.10 2.27 0.75
C TYR A 59 -23.75 1.58 0.90
N ILE A 60 -22.71 2.19 0.29
CA ILE A 60 -21.34 1.71 0.35
C ILE A 60 -20.40 2.92 0.26
N ILE A 61 -19.21 2.81 0.83
CA ILE A 61 -18.24 3.89 0.78
C ILE A 61 -17.61 3.94 -0.61
N ASN A 62 -17.74 5.10 -1.28
CA ASN A 62 -17.08 5.36 -2.54
C ASN A 62 -15.80 6.17 -2.27
N SER A 63 -14.65 5.65 -2.70
CA SER A 63 -13.35 6.31 -2.50
C SER A 63 -13.28 7.71 -3.15
N SER A 64 -14.06 7.97 -4.22
CA SER A 64 -14.11 9.29 -4.86
C SER A 64 -14.75 10.38 -3.99
N SER A 65 -15.55 10.00 -2.99
CA SER A 65 -16.18 10.94 -2.04
C SER A 65 -15.31 11.21 -0.80
N LEU A 66 -14.20 10.51 -0.66
CA LEU A 66 -13.32 10.62 0.49
C LEU A 66 -12.25 11.70 0.29
N SER A 67 -11.84 12.33 1.37
CA SER A 67 -10.66 13.20 1.37
C SER A 67 -9.40 12.40 1.04
N ARG A 68 -8.33 13.11 0.65
CA ARG A 68 -7.01 12.49 0.42
C ARG A 68 -6.56 11.63 1.59
N GLN A 69 -6.69 12.15 2.83
CA GLN A 69 -6.23 11.42 4.02
C GLN A 69 -7.06 10.17 4.27
N GLN A 70 -8.38 10.23 4.14
CA GLN A 70 -9.24 9.07 4.29
C GLN A 70 -8.95 7.97 3.26
N ASN A 71 -8.64 8.36 2.00
CA ASN A 71 -8.19 7.41 0.98
C ASN A 71 -6.85 6.75 1.34
N LEU A 72 -5.92 7.49 1.93
CA LEU A 72 -4.66 6.95 2.42
C LEU A 72 -4.88 6.02 3.62
N ASP A 73 -5.72 6.41 4.56
CA ASP A 73 -5.99 5.69 5.81
C ASP A 73 -6.47 4.25 5.59
N MET A 74 -7.28 4.01 4.55
CA MET A 74 -7.70 2.65 4.17
C MET A 74 -6.51 1.74 3.87
N CYS A 75 -5.48 2.26 3.21
CA CYS A 75 -4.27 1.50 2.88
C CYS A 75 -3.31 1.43 4.07
N VAL A 76 -3.21 2.52 4.84
CA VAL A 76 -2.30 2.66 5.99
C VAL A 76 -2.63 1.65 7.09
N LEU A 77 -3.88 1.27 7.26
CA LEU A 77 -4.28 0.22 8.21
C LEU A 77 -3.38 -1.03 8.10
N CYS A 78 -3.04 -1.44 6.88
CA CYS A 78 -2.21 -2.62 6.63
C CYS A 78 -0.78 -2.28 6.19
N HIS A 79 -0.57 -1.13 5.51
CA HIS A 79 0.71 -0.73 4.91
C HIS A 79 1.40 0.43 5.63
N GLY A 80 0.94 0.77 6.84
CA GLY A 80 1.51 1.84 7.67
C GLY A 80 2.65 1.42 8.59
N GLY A 81 3.12 0.18 8.49
CA GLY A 81 4.13 -0.36 9.40
C GLY A 81 3.57 -0.75 10.76
N ASN A 82 4.39 -0.63 11.81
CA ASN A 82 3.99 -1.01 13.16
C ASN A 82 3.17 0.10 13.85
N ILE A 83 1.97 0.40 13.31
CA ILE A 83 1.04 1.31 13.97
C ILE A 83 0.44 0.64 15.22
N GLN A 84 0.28 1.39 16.29
CA GLN A 84 -0.20 0.89 17.57
C GLN A 84 -1.70 1.13 17.72
N LYS A 85 -2.49 0.08 17.93
CA LYS A 85 -3.92 0.24 18.16
C LYS A 85 -4.21 0.96 19.49
N THR A 86 -5.22 1.83 19.48
CA THR A 86 -5.74 2.55 20.65
C THR A 86 -7.18 2.18 20.97
N LYS A 87 -7.79 1.40 20.08
CA LYS A 87 -9.15 0.86 20.20
C LYS A 87 -9.14 -0.64 19.86
N PRO A 88 -10.20 -1.39 20.22
CA PRO A 88 -10.32 -2.81 19.85
C PRO A 88 -10.13 -3.03 18.34
N SER A 89 -9.57 -4.19 17.97
CA SER A 89 -9.40 -4.58 16.57
C SER A 89 -10.76 -4.59 15.83
N PHE A 90 -10.71 -4.39 14.51
CA PHE A 90 -11.89 -4.35 13.63
C PHE A 90 -12.92 -3.25 13.93
N THR A 91 -12.59 -2.25 14.76
CA THR A 91 -13.47 -1.09 15.01
C THR A 91 -13.25 0.05 14.02
N TYR A 92 -12.13 0.09 13.31
CA TYR A 92 -11.91 1.07 12.27
C TYR A 92 -12.89 0.83 11.10
N THR A 93 -13.56 1.89 10.70
CA THR A 93 -14.43 1.88 9.53
C THR A 93 -13.83 2.76 8.44
N PRO A 94 -13.72 2.29 7.19
CA PRO A 94 -13.27 3.09 6.06
C PRO A 94 -14.01 4.43 5.98
N GLY A 95 -13.30 5.49 5.60
CA GLY A 95 -13.85 6.85 5.59
C GLY A 95 -13.78 7.60 6.94
N ARG A 96 -13.42 6.92 8.03
CA ARG A 96 -13.06 7.59 9.30
C ARG A 96 -11.57 7.90 9.32
N SER A 97 -11.14 8.76 10.26
CA SER A 97 -9.72 9.00 10.49
C SER A 97 -9.08 7.80 11.16
N LEU A 98 -8.05 7.23 10.56
CA LEU A 98 -7.33 6.11 11.16
C LEU A 98 -6.62 6.51 12.47
N ALA A 99 -6.25 7.77 12.62
CA ALA A 99 -5.62 8.31 13.82
C ALA A 99 -6.54 8.26 15.07
N ASP A 100 -7.85 8.12 14.89
CA ASP A 100 -8.80 7.94 15.99
C ASP A 100 -8.76 6.52 16.58
N TYR A 101 -8.12 5.57 15.88
CA TYR A 101 -8.07 4.14 16.20
C TYR A 101 -6.63 3.65 16.43
N PHE A 102 -5.65 4.32 15.83
CA PHE A 102 -4.25 3.92 15.88
C PHE A 102 -3.32 5.12 16.09
N LYS A 103 -2.25 4.91 16.85
CA LYS A 103 -1.09 5.80 16.80
C LYS A 103 -0.25 5.41 15.59
N ILE A 104 -0.08 6.34 14.68
CA ILE A 104 0.70 6.16 13.46
C ILE A 104 2.06 6.81 13.68
N ASP A 105 3.10 5.99 13.87
CA ASP A 105 4.45 6.51 14.00
C ASP A 105 4.97 7.04 12.66
N THR A 106 5.53 8.22 12.70
CA THR A 106 6.26 8.76 11.55
C THR A 106 7.67 8.17 11.54
N LEU A 107 8.06 7.55 10.42
CA LEU A 107 9.45 7.12 10.24
C LEU A 107 10.41 8.28 10.45
N SER A 108 11.46 8.05 11.25
CA SER A 108 12.58 8.97 11.31
C SER A 108 13.30 9.02 9.94
N MET A 109 13.89 10.16 9.58
CA MET A 109 14.66 10.27 8.33
C MET A 109 15.82 9.28 8.27
N VAL A 110 16.40 8.92 9.43
CA VAL A 110 17.45 7.89 9.52
C VAL A 110 16.90 6.51 9.11
N ALA A 111 15.71 6.14 9.57
CA ALA A 111 15.06 4.88 9.19
C ALA A 111 14.72 4.84 7.70
N VAL A 112 14.29 5.99 7.14
CA VAL A 112 14.02 6.12 5.70
C VAL A 112 15.29 5.95 4.87
N GLN A 113 16.39 6.60 5.27
CA GLN A 113 17.68 6.52 4.55
C GLN A 113 18.30 5.13 4.61
N ASN A 114 18.21 4.47 5.75
CA ASN A 114 18.70 3.10 5.93
C ASN A 114 17.79 2.04 5.32
N GLU A 115 16.61 2.45 4.80
CA GLU A 115 15.60 1.57 4.21
C GLU A 115 15.24 0.36 5.12
N ASN A 116 15.33 0.54 6.43
CA ASN A 116 14.93 -0.46 7.40
C ASN A 116 13.40 -0.57 7.40
N ILE A 117 12.91 -1.43 6.51
CA ILE A 117 11.50 -1.80 6.45
C ILE A 117 11.28 -2.90 7.47
N ASP A 118 10.40 -2.65 8.44
CA ASP A 118 10.00 -3.68 9.41
C ASP A 118 9.13 -4.76 8.75
N VAL A 119 8.78 -5.78 9.51
CA VAL A 119 7.95 -6.90 9.05
C VAL A 119 6.58 -6.45 8.50
N HIS A 120 6.09 -5.30 8.91
CA HIS A 120 4.81 -4.73 8.47
C HIS A 120 4.95 -3.80 7.25
N GLY A 121 6.18 -3.57 6.78
CA GLY A 121 6.46 -2.97 5.47
C GLY A 121 6.27 -1.48 5.32
N ASN A 122 6.02 -0.68 6.30
CA ASN A 122 5.79 0.79 6.32
C ASN A 122 5.89 1.56 4.96
N GLN A 123 5.13 1.12 3.97
CA GLN A 123 5.12 1.72 2.63
C GLN A 123 4.64 3.17 2.66
N TYR A 124 3.68 3.46 3.55
CA TYR A 124 3.15 4.82 3.71
C TYR A 124 4.21 5.79 4.23
N GLY A 125 4.96 5.41 5.27
CA GLY A 125 6.01 6.26 5.81
C GLY A 125 7.11 6.57 4.80
N LEU A 126 7.51 5.57 4.01
CA LEU A 126 8.45 5.74 2.91
C LEU A 126 7.91 6.68 1.83
N LEU A 127 6.67 6.49 1.39
CA LEU A 127 6.02 7.35 0.40
C LEU A 127 5.92 8.80 0.89
N ARG A 128 5.48 9.01 2.14
CA ARG A 128 5.40 10.35 2.76
C ARG A 128 6.75 11.08 2.77
N SER A 129 7.84 10.35 2.81
CA SER A 129 9.20 10.93 2.81
C SER A 129 9.66 11.36 1.42
N SER A 130 8.99 10.88 0.37
CA SER A 130 9.33 11.19 -1.02
C SER A 130 8.96 12.63 -1.42
N LYS A 131 9.78 13.26 -2.25
CA LYS A 131 9.55 14.64 -2.71
C LYS A 131 8.23 14.80 -3.46
N CYS A 132 7.93 13.87 -4.38
CA CYS A 132 6.69 13.91 -5.18
C CYS A 132 5.44 13.87 -4.30
N PHE A 133 5.43 13.05 -3.25
CA PHE A 133 4.31 12.99 -2.31
C PHE A 133 4.15 14.29 -1.50
N LYS A 134 5.29 14.87 -1.04
CA LYS A 134 5.28 16.13 -0.27
C LYS A 134 4.80 17.32 -1.10
N GLN A 135 5.11 17.32 -2.40
CA GLN A 135 4.72 18.40 -3.31
C GLN A 135 3.30 18.23 -3.87
N SER A 136 2.76 17.01 -3.86
CA SER A 136 1.41 16.74 -4.35
C SER A 136 0.38 16.90 -3.25
N THR A 137 -0.70 17.61 -3.55
CA THR A 137 -1.89 17.75 -2.67
C THR A 137 -2.93 16.65 -2.92
N THR A 138 -2.81 15.91 -4.02
CA THR A 138 -3.83 14.93 -4.47
C THR A 138 -3.34 13.48 -4.49
N MET A 139 -2.02 13.24 -4.45
CA MET A 139 -1.47 11.89 -4.54
C MET A 139 -1.94 11.00 -3.38
N THR A 140 -2.46 9.84 -3.74
CA THR A 140 -2.83 8.74 -2.85
C THR A 140 -2.17 7.45 -3.34
N CYS A 141 -2.41 6.32 -2.66
CA CYS A 141 -1.95 5.01 -3.11
C CYS A 141 -2.56 4.65 -4.49
N ASN A 142 -3.82 5.04 -4.73
CA ASN A 142 -4.53 4.79 -5.98
C ASN A 142 -3.98 5.59 -7.17
N THR A 143 -3.16 6.61 -6.94
CA THR A 143 -2.42 7.29 -8.02
C THR A 143 -1.49 6.33 -8.75
N CYS A 144 -0.95 5.34 -8.02
CA CYS A 144 0.02 4.39 -8.55
C CYS A 144 -0.48 2.93 -8.55
N HIS A 145 -1.56 2.61 -7.85
CA HIS A 145 -2.10 1.25 -7.72
C HIS A 145 -3.59 1.20 -8.05
N ASN A 146 -4.00 0.14 -8.76
CA ASN A 146 -5.40 -0.25 -8.84
C ASN A 146 -5.62 -1.44 -7.88
N PRO A 147 -6.32 -1.23 -6.73
CA PRO A 147 -6.52 -2.29 -5.75
C PRO A 147 -7.43 -3.43 -6.25
N HIS A 148 -8.16 -3.22 -7.35
CA HIS A 148 -9.04 -4.23 -7.96
C HIS A 148 -8.33 -5.10 -9.01
N GLU A 149 -7.03 -4.86 -9.28
CA GLU A 149 -6.27 -5.59 -10.30
C GLU A 149 -4.97 -6.19 -9.76
N LYS A 150 -4.59 -7.34 -10.31
CA LYS A 150 -3.28 -7.91 -10.06
C LYS A 150 -2.24 -7.24 -10.97
N GLU A 151 -1.46 -6.32 -10.41
CA GLU A 151 -0.46 -5.53 -11.15
C GLU A 151 0.99 -6.00 -10.94
N ARG A 152 1.21 -7.07 -10.17
CA ARG A 152 2.57 -7.58 -9.91
C ARG A 152 3.30 -7.91 -11.21
N GLY A 153 4.52 -7.36 -11.37
CA GLY A 153 5.36 -7.57 -12.55
C GLY A 153 5.07 -6.64 -13.75
N LYS A 154 4.00 -5.84 -13.70
CA LYS A 154 3.62 -4.93 -14.80
C LYS A 154 4.37 -3.59 -14.69
N THR A 155 5.70 -3.58 -14.78
CA THR A 155 6.55 -2.37 -14.58
C THR A 155 6.19 -1.22 -15.50
N ALA A 156 5.77 -1.49 -16.74
CA ALA A 156 5.37 -0.46 -17.70
C ALA A 156 4.14 0.35 -17.25
N ILE A 157 3.17 -0.28 -16.58
CA ILE A 157 1.98 0.43 -16.04
C ILE A 157 2.42 1.46 -15.00
N PHE A 158 3.32 1.09 -14.10
CA PHE A 158 3.84 2.02 -13.08
C PHE A 158 4.63 3.16 -13.72
N SER A 159 5.43 2.88 -14.76
CA SER A 159 6.12 3.93 -15.50
C SER A 159 5.16 4.92 -16.16
N GLN A 160 4.06 4.45 -16.76
CA GLN A 160 3.03 5.33 -17.32
C GLN A 160 2.40 6.22 -16.25
N ARG A 161 2.14 5.68 -15.05
CA ARG A 161 1.62 6.46 -13.92
C ARG A 161 2.63 7.49 -13.40
N CYS A 162 3.93 7.18 -13.41
CA CYS A 162 4.96 8.17 -13.13
C CYS A 162 4.97 9.29 -14.18
N MET A 163 4.86 8.92 -15.46
CA MET A 163 4.87 9.87 -16.59
C MET A 163 3.60 10.74 -16.67
N SER A 164 2.53 10.45 -15.93
CA SER A 164 1.40 11.36 -15.83
C SER A 164 1.75 12.70 -15.17
N CYS A 165 2.79 12.71 -14.32
CA CYS A 165 3.34 13.91 -13.68
C CYS A 165 4.76 14.25 -14.19
N HIS A 166 5.57 13.24 -14.52
CA HIS A 166 6.93 13.38 -15.04
C HIS A 166 6.92 13.29 -16.57
N THR A 167 6.40 14.34 -17.23
CA THR A 167 6.21 14.36 -18.67
C THR A 167 7.55 14.52 -19.40
N PRO A 168 7.81 13.71 -20.46
CA PRO A 168 8.99 13.89 -21.29
C PRO A 168 9.13 15.33 -21.81
N GLY A 169 10.35 15.88 -21.76
CA GLY A 169 10.64 17.25 -22.15
C GLY A 169 10.50 18.29 -21.04
N HIS A 170 9.96 17.95 -19.90
CA HIS A 170 9.91 18.83 -18.72
C HIS A 170 11.14 18.62 -17.80
N ASP A 171 11.46 19.64 -16.99
CA ASP A 171 12.62 19.63 -16.09
C ASP A 171 12.59 18.53 -15.03
N ASN A 172 11.40 18.04 -14.69
CA ASN A 172 11.19 16.97 -13.74
C ASN A 172 11.25 15.56 -14.34
N PHE A 173 11.50 15.43 -15.65
CA PHE A 173 11.71 14.14 -16.31
C PHE A 173 13.14 13.62 -16.09
N CYS A 174 13.34 12.31 -16.28
CA CYS A 174 14.65 11.67 -16.16
C CYS A 174 15.66 12.27 -17.15
N LYS A 175 16.83 12.68 -16.65
CA LYS A 175 17.90 13.36 -17.43
C LYS A 175 18.98 12.40 -17.94
N LEU A 176 18.78 11.08 -17.82
CA LEU A 176 19.73 10.12 -18.37
C LEU A 176 19.74 10.17 -19.89
N LYS A 177 20.93 10.00 -20.47
CA LYS A 177 21.14 9.96 -21.93
C LYS A 177 20.75 8.59 -22.50
N LEU A 178 19.48 8.23 -22.35
CA LEU A 178 18.87 7.03 -22.90
C LEU A 178 17.70 7.41 -23.80
N SER A 179 17.30 6.51 -24.70
CA SER A 179 16.13 6.76 -25.54
C SER A 179 14.86 6.84 -24.70
N LEU A 180 13.88 7.62 -25.15
CA LEU A 180 12.59 7.72 -24.47
C LEU A 180 11.93 6.34 -24.30
N THR A 181 12.07 5.46 -25.28
CA THR A 181 11.56 4.09 -25.22
C THR A 181 12.21 3.28 -24.09
N GLN A 182 13.48 3.49 -23.79
CA GLN A 182 14.16 2.85 -22.67
C GLN A 182 13.72 3.44 -21.33
N LEU A 183 13.67 4.78 -21.24
CA LEU A 183 13.28 5.49 -20.02
C LEU A 183 11.83 5.21 -19.61
N SER A 184 10.91 5.13 -20.58
CA SER A 184 9.48 4.94 -20.30
C SER A 184 9.09 3.51 -19.87
N LYS A 185 9.95 2.53 -20.08
CA LYS A 185 9.63 1.13 -19.76
C LYS A 185 9.72 0.81 -18.27
N ASN A 186 10.64 1.43 -17.55
CA ASN A 186 10.95 1.01 -16.19
C ASN A 186 11.54 2.12 -15.32
N CYS A 187 10.71 3.02 -14.84
CA CYS A 187 11.11 4.06 -13.89
C CYS A 187 11.39 3.48 -12.49
N ILE A 188 10.62 2.45 -12.10
CA ILE A 188 10.60 2.00 -10.70
C ILE A 188 11.86 1.24 -10.28
N ASP A 189 12.59 0.56 -11.19
CA ASP A 189 13.79 -0.16 -10.78
C ASP A 189 14.93 0.78 -10.41
N CYS A 190 14.97 1.99 -10.98
CA CYS A 190 15.93 3.02 -10.61
C CYS A 190 15.49 3.87 -9.42
N HIS A 191 14.19 4.17 -9.32
CA HIS A 191 13.65 5.15 -8.35
C HIS A 191 12.98 4.51 -7.13
N MET A 192 12.68 3.23 -7.18
CA MET A 192 12.04 2.42 -6.13
C MET A 192 12.66 1.02 -6.09
N PRO A 193 13.95 0.88 -5.74
CA PRO A 193 14.65 -0.41 -5.85
C PRO A 193 13.99 -1.48 -5.00
N ALA A 194 13.99 -2.73 -5.52
CA ALA A 194 13.60 -3.90 -4.77
C ALA A 194 14.80 -4.48 -4.03
N ARG A 195 14.68 -4.65 -2.72
CA ARG A 195 15.74 -5.16 -1.85
C ARG A 195 15.25 -6.32 -1.00
N LYS A 196 16.18 -7.18 -0.58
CA LYS A 196 15.87 -8.23 0.40
C LYS A 196 15.42 -7.59 1.70
N SER A 197 14.26 -8.01 2.18
CA SER A 197 13.80 -7.61 3.52
C SER A 197 14.65 -8.33 4.58
N MET A 198 15.05 -7.60 5.60
CA MET A 198 15.70 -8.18 6.78
C MET A 198 14.67 -8.70 7.82
N ALA A 199 13.40 -8.31 7.65
CA ALA A 199 12.34 -8.60 8.61
C ALA A 199 11.28 -9.57 8.06
N VAL A 200 11.14 -9.68 6.73
CA VAL A 200 10.16 -10.55 6.09
C VAL A 200 10.87 -11.70 5.40
N ALA A 201 10.71 -12.90 5.95
CA ALA A 201 11.19 -14.13 5.35
C ALA A 201 10.05 -15.14 5.25
N VAL A 202 10.07 -15.96 4.20
CA VAL A 202 9.09 -17.00 3.94
C VAL A 202 9.77 -18.36 4.11
N SER A 203 9.25 -19.19 4.98
CA SER A 203 9.66 -20.60 5.10
C SER A 203 8.79 -21.42 4.16
N LEU A 204 9.40 -22.11 3.22
CA LEU A 204 8.70 -23.03 2.34
C LEU A 204 8.81 -24.46 2.88
N PRO A 205 7.80 -25.31 2.69
CA PRO A 205 7.88 -26.71 3.11
C PRO A 205 9.10 -27.40 2.49
N GLY A 206 9.93 -28.03 3.34
CA GLY A 206 11.14 -28.73 2.92
C GLY A 206 12.39 -27.87 2.80
N GLU A 207 12.35 -26.59 3.10
CA GLU A 207 13.51 -25.71 3.16
C GLU A 207 13.93 -25.43 4.61
N GLU A 208 15.22 -25.66 4.91
CA GLU A 208 15.77 -25.42 6.25
C GLU A 208 16.01 -23.92 6.53
N VAL A 209 16.24 -23.12 5.48
CA VAL A 209 16.57 -21.71 5.59
C VAL A 209 15.46 -20.85 5.00
N PRO A 210 14.88 -19.93 5.78
CA PRO A 210 13.86 -19.01 5.27
C PRO A 210 14.42 -18.14 4.15
N ARG A 211 13.63 -17.97 3.10
CA ARG A 211 13.95 -17.05 1.99
C ARG A 211 13.49 -15.64 2.32
N ALA A 212 14.42 -14.69 2.29
CA ALA A 212 14.07 -13.28 2.43
C ALA A 212 13.15 -12.81 1.28
N ALA A 213 12.05 -12.18 1.62
CA ALA A 213 11.19 -11.54 0.64
C ALA A 213 11.90 -10.33 0.00
N PHE A 214 11.66 -10.10 -1.30
CA PHE A 214 12.07 -8.86 -1.95
C PHE A 214 10.95 -7.86 -1.84
N VAL A 215 11.23 -6.71 -1.22
CA VAL A 215 10.29 -5.62 -1.02
C VAL A 215 10.78 -4.39 -1.77
N ARG A 216 9.89 -3.76 -2.54
CA ARG A 216 10.20 -2.53 -3.26
C ARG A 216 10.04 -1.32 -2.34
N SER A 217 11.08 -0.49 -2.27
CA SER A 217 11.04 0.75 -1.52
C SER A 217 10.00 1.71 -2.09
N HIS A 218 9.19 2.33 -1.22
CA HIS A 218 8.30 3.43 -1.58
C HIS A 218 8.92 4.81 -1.25
N PHE A 219 10.17 4.85 -0.80
CA PHE A 219 10.95 6.08 -0.78
C PHE A 219 11.43 6.38 -2.20
N ILE A 220 10.63 7.13 -2.94
CA ILE A 220 10.91 7.49 -4.34
C ILE A 220 12.03 8.52 -4.37
N SER A 221 13.18 8.11 -4.89
CA SER A 221 14.41 8.92 -4.91
C SER A 221 15.28 8.58 -6.12
N ILE A 222 16.43 9.22 -6.21
CA ILE A 222 17.49 8.87 -7.17
C ILE A 222 18.49 7.96 -6.43
N TYR A 223 18.71 6.78 -6.98
CA TYR A 223 19.65 5.78 -6.47
C TYR A 223 20.77 5.59 -7.50
N PRO A 224 21.96 6.22 -7.30
CA PRO A 224 23.06 6.18 -8.29
C PRO A 224 23.51 4.76 -8.64
N ASP A 225 23.59 3.87 -7.63
CA ASP A 225 24.04 2.49 -7.84
C ASP A 225 23.04 1.68 -8.68
N GLU A 226 21.74 1.87 -8.46
CA GLU A 226 20.70 1.20 -9.25
C GLU A 226 20.68 1.76 -10.68
N THR A 227 20.89 3.06 -10.83
CA THR A 227 21.05 3.70 -12.15
C THR A 227 22.23 3.11 -12.93
N LYS A 228 23.38 2.93 -12.27
CA LYS A 228 24.58 2.32 -12.89
C LYS A 228 24.30 0.89 -13.34
N LYS A 229 23.73 0.05 -12.49
CA LYS A 229 23.34 -1.34 -12.82
C LYS A 229 22.38 -1.40 -14.02
N MET A 230 21.40 -0.50 -14.08
CA MET A 230 20.45 -0.43 -15.19
C MET A 230 21.14 -0.10 -16.50
N ILE A 231 22.04 0.89 -16.52
CA ILE A 231 22.83 1.27 -17.71
C ILE A 231 23.70 0.11 -18.17
N GLU A 232 24.36 -0.58 -17.26
CA GLU A 232 25.19 -1.76 -17.58
C GLU A 232 24.36 -2.89 -18.21
N ASN A 233 23.12 -3.10 -17.75
CA ASN A 233 22.23 -4.13 -18.30
C ASN A 233 21.64 -3.75 -19.67
N ILE A 234 21.48 -2.46 -19.97
CA ILE A 234 21.00 -2.00 -21.28
C ILE A 234 22.08 -2.13 -22.34
N ASN A 235 23.35 -2.05 -21.96
CA ASN A 235 24.51 -2.07 -22.88
C ASN A 235 25.04 -3.51 -23.13
N LYS A 236 24.45 -4.53 -22.50
CA LYS A 236 24.68 -5.95 -22.78
C LYS A 236 23.71 -6.49 -23.82
#